data_89d15439d29770d81b65ecb41a7adc06
#
_entry.id   89d15439d29770d81b65ecb41a7adc06
#
_cell.length_a   1.000
_cell.length_b   1.000
_cell.length_c   1.000
_cell.angle_alpha   90.00
_cell.angle_beta   90.00
_cell.angle_gamma   90.00
#
_symmetry.space_group_name_H-M   'P 1'
#
loop_
_entity.id
_entity.type
_entity.pdbx_description
1 polymer ?
#
loop_
_entity_poly.entity_id
_entity_poly.type
_entity_poly.pdbx_seq_one_letter_code
_entity_poly.pdbx_strand_id
1 'polypeptide(L)'
;MTDSLNAPLVSVLMSCYREPIDQLKTAIGSILLQSYSNLELILVLDDPSNIYAKQCLEAVASKDDRVRLIYNEKNLGLVGSLNEALVFASGDYICRMDADDVSESERIETQLEYLTAGGFDLVGSYMTVIDDSGQTMYQVTTIPTKSKAIKHALKYNNCVPHPSWFGRREVFEDGYRPIPLCEDYDFLVRAALNGFKLGNCPECLVNYRMSANSLSRSNLYLQFLYQKELTGAYRRLAICDASVATQHVESRFSEESADAYARANTLFNRGLRLLAERHLIKGASDVLKSWASSSAYFNKSMRLVIASVCSLVG
;
A
#
# COMPACT_ATOMS: atom_id res chain seq x y z
N MET A 1 0.25 -2.61 34.20
CA MET A 1 0.22 -1.17 34.00
C MET A 1 1.65 -0.74 33.73
N THR A 2 2.08 -0.84 32.49
CA THR A 2 3.41 -0.37 32.05
C THR A 2 3.36 1.15 31.92
N ASP A 3 4.41 1.80 32.41
CA ASP A 3 4.57 3.26 32.49
C ASP A 3 4.17 3.97 31.20
N SER A 4 3.03 4.66 31.21
CA SER A 4 2.54 5.49 30.11
C SER A 4 3.40 6.73 29.86
N LEU A 5 4.42 6.99 30.67
CA LEU A 5 5.30 8.16 30.61
C LEU A 5 6.50 8.01 29.64
N ASN A 6 6.71 6.80 29.06
CA ASN A 6 7.85 6.50 28.17
C ASN A 6 7.44 5.80 26.86
N ALA A 7 6.16 5.69 26.56
CA ALA A 7 5.72 5.09 25.27
C ALA A 7 6.07 6.04 24.12
N PRO A 8 6.71 5.57 23.02
CA PRO A 8 7.08 6.44 21.90
C PRO A 8 5.85 7.01 21.20
N LEU A 9 5.94 8.25 20.71
CA LEU A 9 4.85 8.86 19.94
C LEU A 9 4.75 8.23 18.54
N VAL A 10 3.54 7.93 18.11
CA VAL A 10 3.24 7.42 16.77
C VAL A 10 2.46 8.47 15.97
N SER A 11 3.00 8.91 14.84
CA SER A 11 2.27 9.76 13.89
C SER A 11 1.55 8.88 12.88
N VAL A 12 0.23 8.93 12.86
CA VAL A 12 -0.59 8.27 11.84
C VAL A 12 -0.87 9.24 10.70
N LEU A 13 -0.45 8.87 9.47
CA LEU A 13 -0.63 9.70 8.28
C LEU A 13 -1.82 9.21 7.46
N MET A 14 -2.79 10.08 7.20
CA MET A 14 -3.98 9.78 6.41
C MET A 14 -4.26 10.91 5.42
N SER A 15 -4.21 10.60 4.13
CA SER A 15 -4.61 11.52 3.06
C SER A 15 -6.09 11.28 2.73
N CYS A 16 -6.88 12.35 2.70
CA CYS A 16 -8.31 12.34 2.41
C CYS A 16 -8.58 13.11 1.12
N TYR A 17 -9.37 12.55 0.23
CA TYR A 17 -9.71 13.18 -1.07
C TYR A 17 -11.22 13.22 -1.31
N ARG A 18 -11.78 12.12 -1.80
CA ARG A 18 -13.20 12.00 -2.19
C ARG A 18 -13.85 10.72 -1.67
N GLU A 19 -13.32 10.16 -0.62
CA GLU A 19 -13.90 9.00 0.02
C GLU A 19 -15.32 9.30 0.51
N PRO A 20 -16.22 8.31 0.47
CA PRO A 20 -17.53 8.42 1.10
C PRO A 20 -17.40 8.80 2.59
N ILE A 21 -18.20 9.76 3.04
CA ILE A 21 -18.07 10.32 4.41
C ILE A 21 -18.20 9.26 5.50
N ASP A 22 -19.01 8.22 5.29
CA ASP A 22 -19.16 7.15 6.27
C ASP A 22 -17.90 6.26 6.33
N GLN A 23 -17.24 6.02 5.19
CA GLN A 23 -15.96 5.30 5.16
C GLN A 23 -14.86 6.14 5.82
N LEU A 24 -14.77 7.43 5.50
CA LEU A 24 -13.84 8.37 6.14
C LEU A 24 -14.01 8.40 7.66
N LYS A 25 -15.23 8.49 8.17
CA LYS A 25 -15.51 8.46 9.61
C LYS A 25 -15.09 7.13 10.25
N THR A 26 -15.33 6.02 9.56
CA THR A 26 -14.95 4.69 10.04
C THR A 26 -13.43 4.55 10.10
N ALA A 27 -12.72 5.00 9.06
CA ALA A 27 -11.26 4.99 9.01
C ALA A 27 -10.65 5.81 10.15
N ILE A 28 -11.09 7.06 10.32
CA ILE A 28 -10.64 7.95 11.40
C ILE A 28 -10.96 7.33 12.77
N GLY A 29 -12.18 6.85 12.96
CA GLY A 29 -12.62 6.21 14.21
C GLY A 29 -11.75 5.00 14.57
N SER A 30 -11.37 4.18 13.60
CA SER A 30 -10.53 3.01 13.82
C SER A 30 -9.12 3.35 14.33
N ILE A 31 -8.61 4.55 14.01
CA ILE A 31 -7.33 5.05 14.52
C ILE A 31 -7.50 5.69 15.90
N LEU A 32 -8.53 6.50 16.13
CA LEU A 32 -8.73 7.15 17.43
C LEU A 32 -9.11 6.16 18.54
N LEU A 33 -9.60 4.96 18.18
CA LEU A 33 -9.96 3.87 19.09
C LEU A 33 -8.87 2.80 19.23
N GLN A 34 -7.64 3.07 18.79
CA GLN A 34 -6.52 2.15 19.00
C GLN A 34 -6.24 1.89 20.47
N SER A 35 -5.81 0.66 20.82
CA SER A 35 -5.33 0.30 22.17
C SER A 35 -4.11 1.14 22.59
N TYR A 36 -3.27 1.49 21.63
CA TYR A 36 -2.13 2.38 21.82
C TYR A 36 -2.56 3.84 21.81
N SER A 37 -2.45 4.52 22.95
CA SER A 37 -3.01 5.86 23.14
C SER A 37 -2.06 7.00 22.78
N ASN A 38 -0.72 6.80 22.83
CA ASN A 38 0.25 7.86 22.54
C ASN A 38 0.48 8.03 21.03
N LEU A 39 -0.53 8.55 20.36
CA LEU A 39 -0.53 8.81 18.92
C LEU A 39 -1.01 10.21 18.59
N GLU A 40 -0.59 10.71 17.45
CA GLU A 40 -1.20 11.82 16.73
C GLU A 40 -1.75 11.34 15.38
N LEU A 41 -2.88 11.89 14.95
CA LEU A 41 -3.49 11.60 13.66
C LEU A 41 -3.41 12.83 12.76
N ILE A 42 -2.61 12.75 11.71
CA ILE A 42 -2.41 13.83 10.73
C ILE A 42 -3.29 13.54 9.51
N LEU A 43 -4.35 14.35 9.37
CA LEU A 43 -5.31 14.28 8.29
C LEU A 43 -5.00 15.37 7.26
N VAL A 44 -4.72 14.98 6.02
CA VAL A 44 -4.47 15.93 4.92
C VAL A 44 -5.65 15.87 3.96
N LEU A 45 -6.41 16.96 3.84
CA LEU A 45 -7.48 17.09 2.85
C LEU A 45 -6.91 17.59 1.52
N ASP A 46 -6.91 16.72 0.51
CA ASP A 46 -6.32 16.96 -0.82
C ASP A 46 -7.35 17.47 -1.87
N ASP A 47 -8.60 17.68 -1.49
CA ASP A 47 -9.60 18.35 -2.30
C ASP A 47 -10.14 19.60 -1.57
N PRO A 48 -9.58 20.80 -1.86
CA PRO A 48 -10.02 22.04 -1.20
C PRO A 48 -11.50 22.38 -1.48
N SER A 49 -12.11 21.79 -2.51
CA SER A 49 -13.51 21.99 -2.87
C SER A 49 -14.47 21.04 -2.14
N ASN A 50 -13.96 20.02 -1.45
CA ASN A 50 -14.77 19.04 -0.74
C ASN A 50 -15.23 19.56 0.63
N ILE A 51 -16.28 20.42 0.63
CA ILE A 51 -16.82 21.03 1.82
C ILE A 51 -17.33 19.98 2.84
N TYR A 52 -17.90 18.87 2.37
CA TYR A 52 -18.43 17.83 3.26
C TYR A 52 -17.33 17.10 4.01
N ALA A 53 -16.24 16.73 3.32
CA ALA A 53 -15.07 16.15 3.98
C ALA A 53 -14.47 17.16 4.97
N LYS A 54 -14.30 18.41 4.58
CA LYS A 54 -13.80 19.48 5.46
C LYS A 54 -14.60 19.59 6.74
N GLN A 55 -15.92 19.69 6.66
CA GLN A 55 -16.80 19.76 7.85
C GLN A 55 -16.68 18.52 8.72
N CYS A 56 -16.58 17.33 8.10
CA CYS A 56 -16.39 16.08 8.82
C CYS A 56 -15.09 16.10 9.62
N LEU A 57 -13.96 16.47 8.98
CA LEU A 57 -12.65 16.51 9.60
C LEU A 57 -12.57 17.55 10.73
N GLU A 58 -13.12 18.75 10.51
CA GLU A 58 -13.21 19.81 11.54
C GLU A 58 -14.03 19.34 12.76
N ALA A 59 -15.13 18.63 12.54
CA ALA A 59 -15.96 18.08 13.62
C ALA A 59 -15.23 17.00 14.43
N VAL A 60 -14.31 16.27 13.84
CA VAL A 60 -13.46 15.29 14.54
C VAL A 60 -12.36 16.00 15.32
N ALA A 61 -11.62 16.90 14.67
CA ALA A 61 -10.51 17.63 15.31
C ALA A 61 -10.97 18.50 16.49
N SER A 62 -12.21 18.99 16.46
CA SER A 62 -12.79 19.76 17.60
C SER A 62 -13.06 18.89 18.84
N LYS A 63 -13.01 17.56 18.73
CA LYS A 63 -13.35 16.61 19.82
C LYS A 63 -12.15 15.81 20.32
N ASP A 64 -11.05 15.77 19.57
CA ASP A 64 -9.88 14.97 19.92
C ASP A 64 -8.60 15.75 19.59
N ASP A 65 -7.89 16.18 20.61
CA ASP A 65 -6.67 16.99 20.51
C ASP A 65 -5.49 16.26 19.84
N ARG A 66 -5.59 14.94 19.65
CA ARG A 66 -4.61 14.16 18.92
C ARG A 66 -4.71 14.38 17.40
N VAL A 67 -5.80 14.97 16.91
CA VAL A 67 -6.05 15.17 15.48
C VAL A 67 -5.49 16.51 15.01
N ARG A 68 -4.64 16.43 13.99
CA ARG A 68 -4.08 17.57 13.29
C ARG A 68 -4.59 17.62 11.85
N LEU A 69 -5.19 18.75 11.44
CA LEU A 69 -5.71 18.95 10.08
C LEU A 69 -4.74 19.78 9.24
N ILE A 70 -4.55 19.35 8.01
CA ILE A 70 -3.81 20.06 6.97
C ILE A 70 -4.72 20.15 5.75
N TYR A 71 -4.72 21.31 5.10
CA TYR A 71 -5.49 21.54 3.88
C TYR A 71 -4.55 21.88 2.74
N ASN A 72 -4.55 21.06 1.71
CA ASN A 72 -3.83 21.39 0.49
C ASN A 72 -4.58 22.51 -0.27
N GLU A 73 -3.87 23.51 -0.76
CA GLU A 73 -4.47 24.59 -1.56
C GLU A 73 -4.99 24.10 -2.92
N LYS A 74 -4.45 22.99 -3.41
CA LYS A 74 -4.84 22.31 -4.64
C LYS A 74 -4.62 20.81 -4.48
N ASN A 75 -5.19 20.00 -5.37
CA ASN A 75 -4.90 18.57 -5.41
C ASN A 75 -3.41 18.32 -5.70
N LEU A 76 -2.70 17.76 -4.73
CA LEU A 76 -1.29 17.35 -4.81
C LEU A 76 -1.13 15.86 -5.10
N GLY A 77 -2.24 15.10 -5.04
CA GLY A 77 -2.26 13.64 -5.11
C GLY A 77 -1.71 12.98 -3.85
N LEU A 78 -1.79 11.65 -3.80
CA LEU A 78 -1.40 10.85 -2.64
C LEU A 78 0.04 11.15 -2.18
N VAL A 79 0.99 11.18 -3.13
CA VAL A 79 2.42 11.45 -2.83
C VAL A 79 2.63 12.81 -2.20
N GLY A 80 2.02 13.86 -2.78
CA GLY A 80 2.12 15.22 -2.24
C GLY A 80 1.53 15.30 -0.83
N SER A 81 0.34 14.74 -0.64
CA SER A 81 -0.36 14.76 0.65
C SER A 81 0.37 13.97 1.74
N LEU A 82 0.96 12.80 1.40
CA LEU A 82 1.75 12.03 2.36
C LEU A 82 3.05 12.75 2.73
N ASN A 83 3.70 13.42 1.77
CA ASN A 83 4.89 14.21 2.06
C ASN A 83 4.56 15.43 2.94
N GLU A 84 3.44 16.12 2.69
CA GLU A 84 2.95 17.17 3.58
C GLU A 84 2.68 16.63 5.00
N ALA A 85 2.03 15.46 5.12
CA ALA A 85 1.82 14.84 6.43
C ALA A 85 3.14 14.52 7.16
N LEU A 86 4.16 14.04 6.43
CA LEU A 86 5.49 13.76 6.99
C LEU A 86 6.18 15.01 7.56
N VAL A 87 6.02 16.18 6.92
CA VAL A 87 6.58 17.44 7.43
C VAL A 87 6.03 17.79 8.82
N PHE A 88 4.76 17.48 9.05
CA PHE A 88 4.08 17.80 10.31
C PHE A 88 4.13 16.68 11.34
N ALA A 89 4.59 15.48 10.97
CA ALA A 89 4.70 14.36 11.88
C ALA A 89 5.76 14.62 12.95
N SER A 90 5.46 14.37 14.23
CA SER A 90 6.38 14.55 15.36
C SER A 90 6.72 13.26 16.10
N GLY A 91 6.02 12.15 15.80
CA GLY A 91 6.24 10.83 16.41
C GLY A 91 7.59 10.20 16.09
N ASP A 92 8.05 9.30 16.94
CA ASP A 92 9.24 8.46 16.74
C ASP A 92 9.00 7.40 15.67
N TYR A 93 7.73 7.06 15.48
CA TYR A 93 7.26 6.09 14.48
C TYR A 93 6.19 6.73 13.59
N ILE A 94 6.15 6.25 12.35
CA ILE A 94 5.16 6.64 11.33
C ILE A 94 4.28 5.43 11.04
N CYS A 95 2.97 5.63 11.11
CA CYS A 95 1.94 4.67 10.71
C CYS A 95 1.18 5.23 9.51
N ARG A 96 1.09 4.47 8.41
CA ARG A 96 0.33 4.88 7.23
C ARG A 96 -1.08 4.28 7.30
N MET A 97 -2.09 5.03 6.86
CA MET A 97 -3.48 4.59 6.77
C MET A 97 -4.18 5.21 5.57
N ASP A 98 -4.99 4.45 4.85
CA ASP A 98 -5.91 4.98 3.83
C ASP A 98 -7.22 5.46 4.48
N ALA A 99 -7.82 6.46 3.89
CA ALA A 99 -9.02 7.12 4.42
C ALA A 99 -10.33 6.34 4.15
N ASP A 100 -10.25 5.20 3.46
CA ASP A 100 -11.36 4.28 3.18
C ASP A 100 -11.18 2.89 3.82
N ASP A 101 -10.00 2.62 4.43
CA ASP A 101 -9.69 1.36 5.11
C ASP A 101 -10.10 1.38 6.59
N VAL A 102 -10.01 0.24 7.26
CA VAL A 102 -10.29 0.12 8.69
C VAL A 102 -9.13 -0.57 9.41
N SER A 103 -8.59 0.09 10.42
CA SER A 103 -7.53 -0.47 11.27
C SER A 103 -8.11 -1.39 12.34
N GLU A 104 -7.50 -2.54 12.60
CA GLU A 104 -7.81 -3.33 13.79
C GLU A 104 -7.39 -2.58 15.07
N SER A 105 -8.11 -2.79 16.15
CA SER A 105 -7.96 -2.01 17.39
C SER A 105 -6.57 -2.11 18.04
N GLU A 106 -5.87 -3.23 17.84
CA GLU A 106 -4.56 -3.49 18.44
C GLU A 106 -3.40 -3.30 17.45
N ARG A 107 -3.69 -2.75 16.24
CA ARG A 107 -2.71 -2.67 15.16
C ARG A 107 -1.42 -1.96 15.56
N ILE A 108 -1.52 -0.76 16.12
CA ILE A 108 -0.33 0.06 16.43
C ILE A 108 0.52 -0.64 17.48
N GLU A 109 -0.08 -1.13 18.54
CA GLU A 109 0.62 -1.85 19.60
C GLU A 109 1.30 -3.12 19.08
N THR A 110 0.57 -3.97 18.36
CA THR A 110 1.08 -5.21 17.75
C THR A 110 2.24 -4.94 16.77
N GLN A 111 2.11 -3.92 15.91
CA GLN A 111 3.17 -3.60 14.94
C GLN A 111 4.41 -3.01 15.63
N LEU A 112 4.26 -2.20 16.67
CA LEU A 112 5.37 -1.66 17.47
C LEU A 112 6.13 -2.77 18.17
N GLU A 113 5.43 -3.69 18.81
CA GLU A 113 6.03 -4.87 19.45
C GLU A 113 6.75 -5.76 18.44
N TYR A 114 6.10 -6.07 17.33
CA TYR A 114 6.69 -6.90 16.27
C TYR A 114 7.94 -6.27 15.66
N LEU A 115 7.89 -4.96 15.37
CA LEU A 115 9.01 -4.20 14.82
C LEU A 115 10.20 -4.20 15.77
N THR A 116 9.97 -3.91 17.07
CA THR A 116 11.04 -3.82 18.08
C THR A 116 11.64 -5.18 18.39
N ALA A 117 10.82 -6.20 18.62
CA ALA A 117 11.26 -7.55 18.91
C ALA A 117 12.04 -8.19 17.75
N GLY A 118 11.61 -7.91 16.49
CA GLY A 118 12.27 -8.43 15.28
C GLY A 118 13.47 -7.59 14.83
N GLY A 119 13.69 -6.41 15.44
CA GLY A 119 14.71 -5.45 15.03
C GLY A 119 14.51 -4.97 13.58
N PHE A 120 13.24 -4.76 13.19
CA PHE A 120 12.88 -4.18 11.90
C PHE A 120 12.89 -2.65 11.96
N ASP A 121 13.00 -2.01 10.80
CA ASP A 121 12.92 -0.56 10.66
C ASP A 121 11.57 -0.14 10.08
N LEU A 122 10.97 -0.96 9.20
CA LEU A 122 9.63 -0.81 8.66
C LEU A 122 8.95 -2.17 8.56
N VAL A 123 7.69 -2.24 8.97
CA VAL A 123 6.85 -3.44 8.84
C VAL A 123 5.54 -3.11 8.16
N GLY A 124 5.06 -4.03 7.33
CA GLY A 124 3.65 -4.13 6.95
C GLY A 124 2.93 -5.15 7.84
N SER A 125 1.73 -5.55 7.42
CA SER A 125 0.98 -6.65 8.02
C SER A 125 0.23 -7.45 6.96
N TYR A 126 -0.28 -8.61 7.33
CA TYR A 126 -1.34 -9.25 6.60
C TYR A 126 -2.59 -8.36 6.60
N MET A 127 -3.50 -8.60 5.67
CA MET A 127 -4.70 -7.79 5.51
C MET A 127 -5.93 -8.66 5.27
N THR A 128 -7.05 -8.19 5.76
CA THR A 128 -8.38 -8.67 5.33
C THR A 128 -8.87 -7.75 4.23
N VAL A 129 -9.22 -8.31 3.08
CA VAL A 129 -9.83 -7.54 1.99
C VAL A 129 -11.34 -7.51 2.19
N ILE A 130 -11.90 -6.30 2.21
CA ILE A 130 -13.33 -6.05 2.36
C ILE A 130 -13.90 -5.35 1.11
N ASP A 131 -15.19 -5.52 0.85
CA ASP A 131 -15.91 -4.80 -0.20
C ASP A 131 -16.39 -3.41 0.26
N ASP A 132 -17.09 -2.68 -0.62
CA ASP A 132 -17.63 -1.36 -0.32
C ASP A 132 -18.64 -1.36 0.86
N SER A 133 -19.29 -2.52 1.15
CA SER A 133 -20.21 -2.69 2.28
C SER A 133 -19.49 -3.07 3.59
N GLY A 134 -18.19 -3.34 3.55
CA GLY A 134 -17.39 -3.81 4.68
C GLY A 134 -17.44 -5.34 4.88
N GLN A 135 -18.01 -6.10 3.94
CA GLN A 135 -17.97 -7.57 4.02
C GLN A 135 -16.62 -8.13 3.62
N THR A 136 -16.14 -9.10 4.40
CA THR A 136 -14.89 -9.80 4.10
C THR A 136 -14.99 -10.59 2.80
N MET A 137 -14.05 -10.34 1.90
CA MET A 137 -13.89 -11.08 0.64
C MET A 137 -12.86 -12.20 0.77
N TYR A 138 -11.66 -11.88 1.23
CA TYR A 138 -10.55 -12.82 1.46
C TYR A 138 -9.45 -12.18 2.31
N GLN A 139 -8.46 -12.97 2.70
CA GLN A 139 -7.29 -12.49 3.44
C GLN A 139 -6.02 -12.61 2.59
N VAL A 140 -5.13 -11.64 2.75
CA VAL A 140 -3.78 -11.64 2.15
C VAL A 140 -2.79 -12.05 3.23
N THR A 141 -2.45 -13.34 3.26
CA THR A 141 -1.57 -13.96 4.27
C THR A 141 -0.35 -14.66 3.66
N THR A 142 -0.22 -14.62 2.32
CA THR A 142 0.84 -15.32 1.58
C THR A 142 1.96 -14.37 1.14
N ILE A 143 2.29 -13.38 1.99
CA ILE A 143 3.41 -12.45 1.79
C ILE A 143 4.56 -12.79 2.74
N PRO A 144 5.82 -12.55 2.33
CA PRO A 144 6.98 -12.88 3.17
C PRO A 144 7.04 -12.01 4.43
N THR A 145 7.41 -12.60 5.56
CA THR A 145 7.50 -11.90 6.85
C THR A 145 8.92 -11.50 7.22
N LYS A 146 9.93 -12.25 6.72
CA LYS A 146 11.33 -12.04 7.06
C LYS A 146 12.03 -11.09 6.08
N SER A 147 12.92 -10.23 6.58
CA SER A 147 13.60 -9.20 5.78
C SER A 147 14.35 -9.76 4.57
N LYS A 148 15.04 -10.90 4.71
CA LYS A 148 15.76 -11.53 3.59
C LYS A 148 14.80 -11.98 2.47
N ALA A 149 13.66 -12.57 2.83
CA ALA A 149 12.64 -13.01 1.88
C ALA A 149 11.97 -11.80 1.20
N ILE A 150 11.66 -10.72 1.95
CA ILE A 150 11.14 -9.47 1.41
C ILE A 150 12.12 -8.86 0.41
N LYS A 151 13.40 -8.68 0.77
CA LYS A 151 14.43 -8.15 -0.13
C LYS A 151 14.57 -8.99 -1.41
N HIS A 152 14.35 -10.30 -1.32
CA HIS A 152 14.33 -11.16 -2.50
C HIS A 152 13.06 -10.97 -3.33
N ALA A 153 11.87 -10.95 -2.71
CA ALA A 153 10.59 -10.76 -3.37
C ALA A 153 10.48 -9.40 -4.08
N LEU A 154 11.05 -8.34 -3.49
CA LEU A 154 11.13 -7.00 -4.11
C LEU A 154 11.87 -6.98 -5.46
N LYS A 155 12.65 -8.00 -5.82
CA LYS A 155 13.21 -8.15 -7.18
C LYS A 155 12.14 -8.45 -8.23
N TYR A 156 10.93 -8.78 -7.83
CA TYR A 156 9.85 -9.24 -8.69
C TYR A 156 8.56 -8.46 -8.51
N ASN A 157 8.19 -8.12 -7.28
CA ASN A 157 6.95 -7.41 -6.97
C ASN A 157 7.02 -6.73 -5.61
N ASN A 158 6.12 -5.74 -5.37
CA ASN A 158 5.84 -5.25 -4.03
C ASN A 158 5.21 -6.37 -3.18
N CYS A 159 5.70 -6.52 -1.95
CA CYS A 159 5.24 -7.54 -1.01
C CYS A 159 5.04 -7.02 0.42
N VAL A 160 5.06 -5.69 0.60
CA VAL A 160 4.74 -5.02 1.87
C VAL A 160 3.57 -4.07 1.61
N PRO A 161 2.35 -4.43 2.01
CA PRO A 161 1.14 -3.67 1.67
C PRO A 161 1.20 -2.25 2.22
N HIS A 162 1.08 -1.25 1.35
CA HIS A 162 1.19 0.17 1.69
C HIS A 162 0.24 0.64 2.79
N PRO A 163 -1.07 0.24 2.81
CA PRO A 163 -2.00 0.66 3.87
C PRO A 163 -1.58 0.22 5.27
N SER A 164 -0.73 -0.80 5.36
CA SER A 164 -0.34 -1.41 6.63
C SER A 164 1.03 -0.96 7.15
N TRP A 165 1.70 0.01 6.52
CA TRP A 165 3.04 0.39 6.94
C TRP A 165 3.07 1.01 8.33
N PHE A 166 4.06 0.55 9.10
CA PHE A 166 4.46 1.07 10.39
C PHE A 166 5.99 1.02 10.46
N GLY A 167 6.64 2.12 10.77
CA GLY A 167 8.11 2.16 10.73
C GLY A 167 8.71 3.28 11.56
N ARG A 168 10.02 3.19 11.77
CA ARG A 168 10.81 4.27 12.40
C ARG A 168 10.76 5.51 11.52
N ARG A 169 10.71 6.69 12.13
CA ARG A 169 10.72 7.98 11.40
C ARG A 169 11.85 8.07 10.39
N GLU A 170 13.05 7.59 10.74
CA GLU A 170 14.26 7.65 9.91
C GLU A 170 14.06 7.01 8.53
N VAL A 171 13.22 5.98 8.42
CA VAL A 171 12.91 5.32 7.14
C VAL A 171 12.17 6.26 6.18
N PHE A 172 11.45 7.25 6.72
CA PHE A 172 10.59 8.17 5.97
C PHE A 172 11.24 9.53 5.68
N GLU A 173 12.47 9.77 6.11
CA GLU A 173 13.17 11.07 5.95
C GLU A 173 13.27 11.51 4.49
N ASP A 174 13.55 10.57 3.56
CA ASP A 174 13.62 10.86 2.12
C ASP A 174 12.24 11.03 1.45
N GLY A 175 11.15 10.84 2.19
CA GLY A 175 9.77 10.95 1.70
C GLY A 175 9.44 10.04 0.51
N TYR A 176 8.28 10.29 -0.06
CA TYR A 176 7.80 9.62 -1.27
C TYR A 176 8.25 10.37 -2.52
N ARG A 177 8.60 9.64 -3.58
CA ARG A 177 8.90 10.22 -4.90
C ARG A 177 7.70 10.04 -5.84
N PRO A 178 7.48 10.97 -6.77
CA PRO A 178 6.33 10.93 -7.70
C PRO A 178 6.55 9.92 -8.83
N ILE A 179 6.64 8.63 -8.48
CA ILE A 179 6.61 7.53 -9.45
C ILE A 179 5.16 7.11 -9.63
N PRO A 180 4.52 7.38 -10.77
CA PRO A 180 3.09 7.13 -10.94
C PRO A 180 2.70 5.68 -10.65
N LEU A 181 1.70 5.47 -9.77
CA LEU A 181 1.13 4.16 -9.41
C LEU A 181 2.11 3.17 -8.74
N CYS A 182 3.32 3.61 -8.42
CA CYS A 182 4.39 2.78 -7.85
C CYS A 182 5.23 3.53 -6.81
N GLU A 183 4.70 4.60 -6.23
CA GLU A 183 5.34 5.41 -5.18
C GLU A 183 5.71 4.57 -3.95
N ASP A 184 4.85 3.62 -3.59
CA ASP A 184 5.05 2.68 -2.50
C ASP A 184 6.18 1.69 -2.81
N TYR A 185 6.18 1.14 -4.02
CA TYR A 185 7.22 0.20 -4.41
C TYR A 185 8.58 0.88 -4.55
N ASP A 186 8.64 2.09 -5.09
CA ASP A 186 9.84 2.91 -5.12
C ASP A 186 10.39 3.16 -3.72
N PHE A 187 9.52 3.53 -2.80
CA PHE A 187 9.89 3.77 -1.39
C PHE A 187 10.53 2.52 -0.76
N LEU A 188 9.90 1.35 -0.89
CA LEU A 188 10.42 0.09 -0.33
C LEU A 188 11.75 -0.31 -0.94
N VAL A 189 11.91 -0.12 -2.25
CA VAL A 189 13.18 -0.41 -2.96
C VAL A 189 14.30 0.49 -2.44
N ARG A 190 14.04 1.78 -2.26
CA ARG A 190 15.02 2.72 -1.68
C ARG A 190 15.36 2.35 -0.24
N ALA A 191 14.36 2.09 0.58
CA ALA A 191 14.56 1.65 1.97
C ALA A 191 15.43 0.38 2.05
N ALA A 192 15.14 -0.62 1.19
CA ALA A 192 15.92 -1.86 1.14
C ALA A 192 17.37 -1.64 0.67
N LEU A 193 17.62 -0.72 -0.27
CA LEU A 193 18.96 -0.35 -0.76
C LEU A 193 19.76 0.45 0.27
N ASN A 194 19.10 1.31 1.05
CA ASN A 194 19.68 2.05 2.16
C ASN A 194 19.98 1.17 3.38
N GLY A 195 19.70 -0.13 3.30
CA GLY A 195 20.07 -1.09 4.35
C GLY A 195 18.98 -1.37 5.36
N PHE A 196 17.86 -0.65 5.37
CA PHE A 196 16.76 -0.85 6.30
C PHE A 196 16.21 -2.29 6.26
N LYS A 197 15.81 -2.78 7.42
CA LYS A 197 15.23 -4.10 7.61
C LYS A 197 13.71 -4.03 7.51
N LEU A 198 13.17 -4.60 6.44
CA LEU A 198 11.74 -4.66 6.18
C LEU A 198 11.14 -5.95 6.75
N GLY A 199 9.92 -5.90 7.27
CA GLY A 199 9.16 -7.04 7.79
C GLY A 199 7.69 -7.00 7.37
N ASN A 200 6.94 -8.08 7.62
CA ASN A 200 5.47 -8.09 7.65
C ASN A 200 5.03 -8.84 8.90
N CYS A 201 4.23 -8.20 9.73
CA CYS A 201 3.58 -8.84 10.87
C CYS A 201 2.60 -9.92 10.35
N PRO A 202 2.67 -11.18 10.84
CA PRO A 202 1.84 -12.27 10.33
C PRO A 202 0.41 -12.26 10.92
N GLU A 203 -0.16 -11.07 11.08
CA GLU A 203 -1.51 -10.83 11.56
C GLU A 203 -2.26 -9.89 10.63
N CYS A 204 -3.56 -10.12 10.45
CA CYS A 204 -4.43 -9.23 9.65
C CYS A 204 -4.79 -8.00 10.49
N LEU A 205 -4.04 -6.92 10.33
CA LEU A 205 -4.18 -5.71 11.15
C LEU A 205 -4.85 -4.54 10.41
N VAL A 206 -5.14 -4.72 9.13
CA VAL A 206 -5.85 -3.74 8.28
C VAL A 206 -6.93 -4.44 7.48
N ASN A 207 -8.13 -3.89 7.51
CA ASN A 207 -9.22 -4.24 6.60
C ASN A 207 -9.14 -3.31 5.40
N TYR A 208 -8.52 -3.82 4.33
CA TYR A 208 -8.31 -3.09 3.07
C TYR A 208 -9.57 -3.08 2.22
N ARG A 209 -10.08 -1.91 1.88
CA ARG A 209 -11.28 -1.77 1.07
C ARG A 209 -10.95 -1.84 -0.42
N MET A 210 -11.52 -2.84 -1.08
CA MET A 210 -11.37 -3.03 -2.51
C MET A 210 -12.58 -2.47 -3.26
N SER A 211 -12.49 -1.21 -3.70
CA SER A 211 -13.53 -0.61 -4.52
C SER A 211 -13.34 -0.93 -6.02
N ALA A 212 -14.47 -0.94 -6.76
CA ALA A 212 -14.44 -1.16 -8.21
C ALA A 212 -13.70 -0.03 -8.97
N ASN A 213 -13.65 1.17 -8.39
CA ASN A 213 -13.11 2.38 -8.99
C ASN A 213 -11.70 2.74 -8.49
N SER A 214 -10.98 1.82 -7.83
CA SER A 214 -9.64 2.14 -7.33
C SER A 214 -8.67 2.48 -8.47
N LEU A 215 -7.82 3.49 -8.27
CA LEU A 215 -6.85 4.00 -9.25
C LEU A 215 -5.90 2.91 -9.77
N SER A 216 -5.50 1.98 -8.91
CA SER A 216 -4.63 0.86 -9.27
C SER A 216 -5.29 -0.15 -10.21
N ARG A 217 -6.63 -0.19 -10.29
CA ARG A 217 -7.37 -1.09 -11.21
C ARG A 217 -7.59 -0.49 -12.60
N SER A 218 -7.66 0.84 -12.70
CA SER A 218 -7.89 1.52 -13.98
C SER A 218 -6.63 1.65 -14.85
N ASN A 219 -5.43 1.57 -14.24
CA ASN A 219 -4.17 1.84 -14.93
C ASN A 219 -3.17 0.67 -14.86
N LEU A 220 -3.66 -0.56 -14.94
CA LEU A 220 -2.87 -1.79 -14.71
C LEU A 220 -1.63 -1.92 -15.60
N TYR A 221 -1.72 -1.53 -16.89
CA TYR A 221 -0.58 -1.64 -17.80
C TYR A 221 0.48 -0.59 -17.52
N LEU A 222 0.07 0.64 -17.24
CA LEU A 222 0.97 1.72 -16.86
C LEU A 222 1.72 1.36 -15.56
N GLN A 223 1.01 0.88 -14.55
CA GLN A 223 1.61 0.39 -13.31
C GLN A 223 2.63 -0.73 -13.56
N PHE A 224 2.29 -1.71 -14.43
CA PHE A 224 3.23 -2.77 -14.80
C PHE A 224 4.51 -2.23 -15.43
N LEU A 225 4.42 -1.22 -16.30
CA LEU A 225 5.59 -0.62 -16.94
C LEU A 225 6.50 0.06 -15.91
N TYR A 226 5.96 0.87 -14.99
CA TYR A 226 6.74 1.48 -13.91
C TYR A 226 7.36 0.43 -12.98
N GLN A 227 6.59 -0.59 -12.59
CA GLN A 227 7.13 -1.71 -11.80
C GLN A 227 8.30 -2.40 -12.50
N LYS A 228 8.26 -2.52 -13.83
CA LYS A 228 9.35 -3.12 -14.59
C LYS A 228 10.64 -2.30 -14.53
N GLU A 229 10.55 -0.97 -14.61
CA GLU A 229 11.70 -0.09 -14.46
C GLU A 229 12.29 -0.18 -13.03
N LEU A 230 11.45 -0.09 -12.00
CA LEU A 230 11.85 -0.21 -10.59
C LEU A 230 12.52 -1.55 -10.29
N THR A 231 11.90 -2.68 -10.70
CA THR A 231 12.50 -4.00 -10.50
C THR A 231 13.82 -4.17 -11.28
N GLY A 232 13.90 -3.60 -12.47
CA GLY A 232 15.12 -3.59 -13.27
C GLY A 232 16.28 -2.85 -12.58
N ALA A 233 16.01 -1.69 -12.00
CA ALA A 233 16.98 -0.92 -11.24
C ALA A 233 17.40 -1.66 -9.95
N TYR A 234 16.43 -2.13 -9.17
CA TYR A 234 16.70 -2.84 -7.92
C TYR A 234 17.53 -4.11 -8.09
N ARG A 235 17.32 -4.88 -9.18
CA ARG A 235 18.14 -6.06 -9.49
C ARG A 235 19.60 -5.71 -9.76
N ARG A 236 19.88 -4.50 -10.23
CA ARG A 236 21.24 -3.94 -10.40
C ARG A 236 21.76 -3.22 -9.16
N LEU A 237 21.04 -3.29 -8.03
CA LEU A 237 21.32 -2.59 -6.78
C LEU A 237 21.42 -1.07 -6.98
N ALA A 238 20.56 -0.51 -7.83
CA ALA A 238 20.50 0.91 -8.15
C ALA A 238 19.11 1.49 -7.83
N ILE A 239 19.09 2.74 -7.42
CA ILE A 239 17.86 3.53 -7.32
C ILE A 239 17.41 3.88 -8.75
N CYS A 240 16.12 3.68 -9.04
CA CYS A 240 15.56 4.04 -10.33
C CYS A 240 15.53 5.57 -10.49
N ASP A 241 16.01 6.07 -11.61
CA ASP A 241 15.83 7.47 -11.97
C ASP A 241 14.39 7.68 -12.46
N ALA A 242 13.65 8.58 -11.80
CA ALA A 242 12.24 8.82 -12.08
C ALA A 242 12.01 9.39 -13.48
N SER A 243 12.87 10.30 -13.94
CA SER A 243 12.75 10.94 -15.26
C SER A 243 13.04 9.94 -16.38
N VAL A 244 14.06 9.13 -16.23
CA VAL A 244 14.41 8.06 -17.17
C VAL A 244 13.31 7.00 -17.21
N ALA A 245 12.78 6.61 -16.05
CA ALA A 245 11.66 5.67 -15.98
C ALA A 245 10.44 6.20 -16.73
N THR A 246 10.08 7.47 -16.54
CA THR A 246 8.96 8.10 -17.24
C THR A 246 9.16 8.09 -18.74
N GLN A 247 10.32 8.51 -19.25
CA GLN A 247 10.63 8.48 -20.68
C GLN A 247 10.55 7.06 -21.27
N HIS A 248 11.07 6.05 -20.55
CA HIS A 248 10.98 4.67 -20.99
C HIS A 248 9.54 4.14 -21.00
N VAL A 249 8.74 4.53 -20.00
CA VAL A 249 7.33 4.14 -19.93
C VAL A 249 6.54 4.79 -21.05
N GLU A 250 6.67 6.09 -21.26
CA GLU A 250 6.02 6.83 -22.35
C GLU A 250 6.35 6.25 -23.73
N SER A 251 7.62 5.89 -23.97
CA SER A 251 8.04 5.28 -25.24
C SER A 251 7.47 3.88 -25.49
N ARG A 252 7.02 3.18 -24.47
CA ARG A 252 6.50 1.80 -24.55
C ARG A 252 4.98 1.70 -24.35
N PHE A 253 4.37 2.74 -23.83
CA PHE A 253 2.93 2.76 -23.62
C PHE A 253 2.20 2.92 -24.96
N SER A 254 1.16 2.10 -25.16
CA SER A 254 0.16 2.29 -26.20
C SER A 254 -1.20 1.83 -25.69
N GLU A 255 -2.26 2.47 -26.14
CA GLU A 255 -3.63 2.10 -25.80
C GLU A 255 -3.94 0.65 -26.21
N GLU A 256 -3.46 0.20 -27.37
CA GLU A 256 -3.63 -1.17 -27.82
C GLU A 256 -3.01 -2.19 -26.85
N SER A 257 -1.80 -1.90 -26.35
CA SER A 257 -1.12 -2.75 -25.34
C SER A 257 -1.84 -2.70 -23.99
N ALA A 258 -2.37 -1.56 -23.59
CA ALA A 258 -3.14 -1.40 -22.36
C ALA A 258 -4.44 -2.21 -22.43
N ASP A 259 -5.16 -2.15 -23.54
CA ASP A 259 -6.36 -2.94 -23.78
C ASP A 259 -6.08 -4.46 -23.81
N ALA A 260 -5.03 -4.86 -24.50
CA ALA A 260 -4.61 -6.26 -24.51
C ALA A 260 -4.27 -6.77 -23.10
N TYR A 261 -3.58 -5.94 -22.32
CA TYR A 261 -3.23 -6.24 -20.94
C TYR A 261 -4.46 -6.34 -20.02
N ALA A 262 -5.43 -5.44 -20.16
CA ALA A 262 -6.67 -5.46 -19.41
C ALA A 262 -7.52 -6.71 -19.73
N ARG A 263 -7.64 -7.05 -21.02
CA ARG A 263 -8.30 -8.31 -21.46
C ARG A 263 -7.61 -9.54 -20.87
N ALA A 264 -6.27 -9.56 -20.92
CA ALA A 264 -5.48 -10.65 -20.35
C ALA A 264 -5.71 -10.77 -18.83
N ASN A 265 -5.73 -9.66 -18.09
CA ASN A 265 -6.04 -9.64 -16.66
C ASN A 265 -7.43 -10.22 -16.35
N THR A 266 -8.45 -9.84 -17.12
CA THR A 266 -9.82 -10.36 -16.96
C THR A 266 -9.89 -11.86 -17.20
N LEU A 267 -9.26 -12.35 -18.30
CA LEU A 267 -9.20 -13.77 -18.62
C LEU A 267 -8.48 -14.57 -17.52
N PHE A 268 -7.35 -14.07 -17.05
CA PHE A 268 -6.56 -14.73 -16.01
C PHE A 268 -7.34 -14.88 -14.71
N ASN A 269 -7.95 -13.79 -14.23
CA ASN A 269 -8.72 -13.80 -13.00
C ASN A 269 -9.95 -14.73 -13.10
N ARG A 270 -10.64 -14.74 -14.26
CA ARG A 270 -11.72 -15.69 -14.52
C ARG A 270 -11.20 -17.14 -14.53
N GLY A 271 -10.03 -17.35 -15.14
CA GLY A 271 -9.39 -18.66 -15.18
C GLY A 271 -9.06 -19.19 -13.79
N LEU A 272 -8.46 -18.36 -12.93
CA LEU A 272 -8.16 -18.73 -11.54
C LEU A 272 -9.42 -19.06 -10.73
N ARG A 273 -10.49 -18.27 -10.88
CA ARG A 273 -11.78 -18.54 -10.24
C ARG A 273 -12.35 -19.89 -10.69
N LEU A 274 -12.37 -20.18 -12.01
CA LEU A 274 -12.85 -21.44 -12.54
C LEU A 274 -12.02 -22.64 -12.05
N LEU A 275 -10.70 -22.47 -11.89
CA LEU A 275 -9.84 -23.51 -11.31
C LEU A 275 -10.19 -23.77 -9.85
N ALA A 276 -10.45 -22.74 -9.07
CA ALA A 276 -10.89 -22.85 -7.66
C ALA A 276 -12.27 -23.56 -7.56
N GLU A 277 -13.17 -23.28 -8.50
CA GLU A 277 -14.48 -23.94 -8.63
C GLU A 277 -14.40 -25.36 -9.26
N ARG A 278 -13.20 -25.90 -9.45
CA ARG A 278 -12.92 -27.22 -10.06
C ARG A 278 -13.32 -27.37 -11.54
N HIS A 279 -13.53 -26.27 -12.26
CA HIS A 279 -13.70 -26.26 -13.71
C HIS A 279 -12.34 -26.29 -14.44
N LEU A 280 -11.55 -27.35 -14.28
CA LEU A 280 -10.12 -27.40 -14.59
C LEU A 280 -9.81 -27.06 -16.05
N ILE A 281 -10.54 -27.65 -17.03
CA ILE A 281 -10.27 -27.45 -18.46
C ILE A 281 -10.56 -26.01 -18.89
N LYS A 282 -11.71 -25.47 -18.48
CA LYS A 282 -12.08 -24.08 -18.81
C LYS A 282 -11.14 -23.08 -18.14
N GLY A 283 -10.82 -23.31 -16.87
CA GLY A 283 -9.91 -22.46 -16.13
C GLY A 283 -8.50 -22.42 -16.73
N ALA A 284 -7.93 -23.58 -17.03
CA ALA A 284 -6.64 -23.69 -17.70
C ALA A 284 -6.64 -23.03 -19.09
N SER A 285 -7.71 -23.22 -19.87
CA SER A 285 -7.87 -22.57 -21.18
C SER A 285 -7.86 -21.04 -21.07
N ASP A 286 -8.55 -20.46 -20.07
CA ASP A 286 -8.58 -19.02 -19.89
C ASP A 286 -7.22 -18.46 -19.46
N VAL A 287 -6.50 -19.15 -18.58
CA VAL A 287 -5.12 -18.78 -18.19
C VAL A 287 -4.20 -18.79 -19.41
N LEU A 288 -4.23 -19.85 -20.23
CA LEU A 288 -3.41 -19.94 -21.44
C LEU A 288 -3.75 -18.85 -22.47
N LYS A 289 -5.04 -18.57 -22.69
CA LYS A 289 -5.49 -17.47 -23.56
C LYS A 289 -5.03 -16.10 -23.04
N SER A 290 -5.06 -15.88 -21.74
CA SER A 290 -4.53 -14.68 -21.11
C SER A 290 -3.04 -14.48 -21.46
N TRP A 291 -2.24 -15.52 -21.30
CA TRP A 291 -0.80 -15.46 -21.60
C TRP A 291 -0.51 -15.26 -23.10
N ALA A 292 -1.31 -15.87 -23.97
CA ALA A 292 -1.19 -15.70 -25.41
C ALA A 292 -1.61 -14.29 -25.87
N SER A 293 -2.53 -13.62 -25.16
CA SER A 293 -3.06 -12.31 -25.54
C SER A 293 -2.15 -11.13 -25.15
N SER A 294 -1.25 -11.30 -24.17
CA SER A 294 -0.34 -10.24 -23.72
C SER A 294 0.94 -10.82 -23.10
N SER A 295 2.06 -10.62 -23.79
CA SER A 295 3.39 -11.00 -23.28
C SER A 295 3.77 -10.22 -22.01
N ALA A 296 3.31 -8.97 -21.89
CA ALA A 296 3.47 -8.16 -20.68
C ALA A 296 2.72 -8.79 -19.50
N TYR A 297 1.50 -9.27 -19.72
CA TYR A 297 0.72 -9.92 -18.68
C TYR A 297 1.30 -11.29 -18.29
N PHE A 298 1.79 -12.06 -19.26
CA PHE A 298 2.55 -13.29 -18.97
C PHE A 298 3.74 -13.01 -18.07
N ASN A 299 4.54 -11.98 -18.39
CA ASN A 299 5.68 -11.57 -17.57
C ASN A 299 5.27 -11.20 -16.15
N LYS A 300 4.17 -10.42 -15.98
CA LYS A 300 3.61 -10.09 -14.65
C LYS A 300 3.25 -11.34 -13.86
N SER A 301 2.48 -12.25 -14.46
CA SER A 301 1.99 -13.44 -13.77
C SER A 301 3.15 -14.37 -13.35
N MET A 302 4.17 -14.53 -14.19
CA MET A 302 5.38 -15.27 -13.81
C MET A 302 6.14 -14.64 -12.66
N ARG A 303 6.25 -13.32 -12.63
CA ARG A 303 6.88 -12.58 -11.51
C ARG A 303 6.12 -12.76 -10.20
N LEU A 304 4.78 -12.78 -10.24
CA LEU A 304 3.95 -13.04 -9.06
C LEU A 304 4.15 -14.47 -8.54
N VAL A 305 4.21 -15.46 -9.44
CA VAL A 305 4.49 -16.85 -9.05
C VAL A 305 5.86 -16.95 -8.37
N ILE A 306 6.90 -16.34 -8.95
CA ILE A 306 8.24 -16.36 -8.35
C ILE A 306 8.24 -15.65 -6.99
N ALA A 307 7.58 -14.49 -6.86
CA ALA A 307 7.47 -13.79 -5.59
C ALA A 307 6.76 -14.62 -4.51
N SER A 308 5.70 -15.35 -4.89
CA SER A 308 4.97 -16.26 -3.98
C SER A 308 5.82 -17.47 -3.54
N VAL A 309 6.61 -18.05 -4.46
CA VAL A 309 7.56 -19.13 -4.09
C VAL A 309 8.61 -18.61 -3.10
N CYS A 310 9.10 -17.39 -3.30
CA CYS A 310 10.07 -16.78 -2.40
C CYS A 310 9.51 -16.60 -0.97
N SER A 311 8.20 -16.39 -0.83
CA SER A 311 7.55 -16.28 0.48
C SER A 311 7.46 -17.61 1.23
N LEU A 312 7.46 -18.74 0.52
CA LEU A 312 7.38 -20.07 1.12
C LEU A 312 8.74 -20.64 1.56
N VAL A 313 9.84 -20.12 1.01
CA VAL A 313 11.20 -20.65 1.24
C VAL A 313 11.97 -19.81 2.29
N GLY A 314 11.46 -18.66 2.70
CA GLY A 314 12.05 -17.75 3.70
C GLY A 314 11.40 -17.82 5.05
#